data_d1e26cd30fc130e49012445837a24d98
#
_entry.id   d1e26cd30fc130e49012445837a24d98
#
_cell.length_a   1.000
_cell.length_b   1.000
_cell.length_c   1.000
_cell.angle_alpha   90.00
_cell.angle_beta   90.00
_cell.angle_gamma   90.00
#
_symmetry.space_group_name_H-M   'P 1'
#
loop_
_entity.id
_entity.type
_entity.pdbx_description
1 polymer ?
#
loop_
_entity_poly.entity_id
_entity_poly.type
_entity_poly.pdbx_seq_one_letter_code
_entity_poly.pdbx_strand_id
1 'polypeptide(L)'
;LIWSKRLPNGEFLDLQEGENPNDYLIWKDFNFGSDSIINVYLHNTRIKPFIEQIKTEIEKTQNYKEFREIYLRKSYTIGGCMIFPKTNREISINCQRGINRLIKDRFDLTLECIRRYYNKDFDNPLGETLKKNANFFNLFIDFKGFVNFFLLQDLVIEDYSAIKLFLQNDLTFTKDPRPQVVADWFVFYKNQMEFLENRNNRIAKIRLDDENYIK
;
A
#
# COMPACT_ATOMS: atom_id res chain seq x y z
N LEU A 1 -16.31 -8.05 -6.39
CA LEU A 1 -14.96 -7.76 -5.87
C LEU A 1 -14.83 -6.25 -5.60
N ILE A 2 -14.18 -5.85 -4.52
CA ILE A 2 -14.11 -4.44 -4.07
C ILE A 2 -13.45 -3.49 -5.10
N TRP A 3 -12.58 -4.02 -5.94
CA TRP A 3 -11.92 -3.24 -7.00
C TRP A 3 -12.63 -3.32 -8.35
N SER A 4 -13.74 -4.08 -8.47
CA SER A 4 -14.59 -4.06 -9.65
C SER A 4 -15.46 -2.80 -9.62
N LYS A 5 -15.01 -1.74 -10.27
CA LYS A 5 -15.67 -0.44 -10.29
C LYS A 5 -15.24 0.42 -11.49
N ARG A 6 -15.88 1.59 -11.67
CA ARG A 6 -15.54 2.48 -12.78
C ARG A 6 -14.13 3.07 -12.63
N LEU A 7 -13.39 2.98 -13.70
CA LEU A 7 -12.12 3.70 -13.90
C LEU A 7 -12.37 5.18 -14.18
N PRO A 8 -11.38 6.06 -13.98
CA PRO A 8 -11.50 7.49 -14.30
C PRO A 8 -11.86 7.79 -15.76
N ASN A 9 -11.50 6.90 -16.68
CA ASN A 9 -11.87 7.00 -18.11
C ASN A 9 -13.32 6.59 -18.41
N GLY A 10 -14.12 6.21 -17.40
CA GLY A 10 -15.50 5.76 -17.52
C GLY A 10 -15.68 4.27 -17.81
N GLU A 11 -14.60 3.53 -18.07
CA GLU A 11 -14.63 2.09 -18.29
C GLU A 11 -14.89 1.33 -16.97
N PHE A 12 -15.57 0.20 -17.02
CA PHE A 12 -15.78 -0.62 -15.82
C PHE A 12 -14.70 -1.70 -15.72
N LEU A 13 -13.92 -1.67 -14.63
CA LEU A 13 -12.97 -2.71 -14.29
C LEU A 13 -13.74 -3.90 -13.68
N ASP A 14 -14.22 -4.80 -14.52
CA ASP A 14 -14.97 -6.00 -14.11
C ASP A 14 -13.99 -7.16 -13.85
N LEU A 15 -13.51 -7.26 -12.63
CA LEU A 15 -12.54 -8.28 -12.23
C LEU A 15 -13.24 -9.64 -12.12
N GLN A 16 -12.74 -10.63 -12.87
CA GLN A 16 -13.18 -12.02 -12.82
C GLN A 16 -12.15 -12.88 -12.10
N GLU A 17 -12.61 -13.96 -11.46
CA GLU A 17 -11.71 -14.98 -10.93
C GLU A 17 -11.14 -15.81 -12.09
N GLY A 18 -9.84 -16.05 -12.09
CA GLY A 18 -9.18 -16.87 -13.08
C GLY A 18 -9.47 -18.37 -12.88
N GLU A 19 -9.42 -19.14 -13.96
CA GLU A 19 -9.64 -20.59 -13.95
C GLU A 19 -8.53 -21.36 -13.22
N ASN A 20 -7.35 -20.79 -13.13
CA ASN A 20 -6.20 -21.38 -12.46
C ASN A 20 -6.11 -20.91 -11.00
N PRO A 21 -5.77 -21.79 -10.02
CA PRO A 21 -5.53 -21.37 -8.64
C PRO A 21 -4.44 -20.32 -8.47
N ASN A 22 -3.58 -20.14 -9.49
CA ASN A 22 -2.53 -19.12 -9.54
C ASN A 22 -2.95 -17.81 -10.24
N ASP A 23 -4.12 -17.81 -10.88
CA ASP A 23 -4.68 -16.62 -11.53
C ASP A 23 -5.68 -16.00 -10.58
N TYR A 24 -5.24 -14.96 -9.87
CA TYR A 24 -6.07 -14.36 -8.81
C TYR A 24 -7.27 -13.60 -9.37
N LEU A 25 -7.04 -12.62 -10.24
CA LEU A 25 -8.09 -11.80 -10.84
C LEU A 25 -7.70 -11.43 -12.28
N ILE A 26 -8.64 -11.50 -13.20
CA ILE A 26 -8.43 -11.23 -14.62
C ILE A 26 -9.36 -10.10 -15.07
N TRP A 27 -8.84 -9.21 -15.89
CA TRP A 27 -9.61 -8.26 -16.66
C TRP A 27 -8.86 -7.88 -17.94
N LYS A 28 -9.46 -8.16 -19.09
CA LYS A 28 -8.82 -7.98 -20.42
C LYS A 28 -7.45 -8.71 -20.44
N ASP A 29 -6.40 -8.01 -20.81
CA ASP A 29 -5.03 -8.53 -20.88
C ASP A 29 -4.29 -8.46 -19.53
N PHE A 30 -4.96 -8.04 -18.46
CA PHE A 30 -4.37 -7.95 -17.13
C PHE A 30 -4.69 -9.16 -16.27
N ASN A 31 -3.65 -9.71 -15.65
CA ASN A 31 -3.75 -10.55 -14.48
C ASN A 31 -3.34 -9.73 -13.26
N PHE A 32 -4.15 -9.72 -12.20
CA PHE A 32 -3.86 -8.99 -10.98
C PHE A 32 -3.59 -9.92 -9.80
N GLY A 33 -2.63 -9.55 -8.98
CA GLY A 33 -2.40 -10.17 -7.68
C GLY A 33 -2.76 -9.19 -6.57
N SER A 34 -3.40 -9.69 -5.51
CA SER A 34 -3.57 -8.95 -4.27
C SER A 34 -2.32 -9.04 -3.41
N ASP A 35 -1.95 -7.95 -2.77
CA ASP A 35 -0.83 -7.92 -1.83
C ASP A 35 -1.12 -6.98 -0.65
N SER A 36 -0.51 -7.29 0.49
CA SER A 36 -0.55 -6.41 1.66
C SER A 36 0.31 -5.18 1.42
N ILE A 37 -0.27 -4.02 1.70
CA ILE A 37 0.44 -2.73 1.69
C ILE A 37 0.83 -2.28 3.11
N ILE A 38 0.58 -3.14 4.09
CA ILE A 38 0.88 -2.90 5.50
C ILE A 38 2.06 -3.77 5.93
N ASN A 39 3.08 -3.15 6.51
CA ASN A 39 4.20 -3.87 7.09
C ASN A 39 4.28 -3.58 8.59
N VAL A 40 4.16 -4.62 9.39
CA VAL A 40 4.17 -4.49 10.86
C VAL A 40 5.57 -4.36 11.47
N TYR A 41 6.62 -4.65 10.71
CA TYR A 41 8.03 -4.66 11.14
C TYR A 41 8.35 -5.44 12.43
N LEU A 42 7.40 -6.16 13.01
CA LEU A 42 7.64 -6.95 14.24
C LEU A 42 8.42 -8.25 14.02
N HIS A 43 8.60 -8.64 12.76
CA HIS A 43 9.35 -9.85 12.37
C HIS A 43 10.66 -9.55 11.65
N ASN A 44 10.97 -8.27 11.43
CA ASN A 44 12.16 -7.90 10.67
C ASN A 44 13.41 -8.02 11.51
N THR A 45 14.41 -8.76 11.02
CA THR A 45 15.69 -8.96 11.70
C THR A 45 16.43 -7.66 12.03
N ARG A 46 16.16 -6.56 11.31
CA ARG A 46 16.84 -5.28 11.56
C ARG A 46 16.22 -4.45 12.68
N ILE A 47 14.97 -4.68 13.06
CA ILE A 47 14.41 -4.10 14.29
C ILE A 47 14.57 -5.04 15.48
N LYS A 48 15.13 -6.24 15.26
CA LYS A 48 15.44 -7.18 16.32
C LYS A 48 16.21 -6.56 17.49
N PRO A 49 17.18 -5.64 17.30
CA PRO A 49 17.89 -5.01 18.40
C PRO A 49 17.02 -4.26 19.41
N PHE A 50 15.87 -3.71 18.97
CA PHE A 50 14.99 -2.93 19.85
C PHE A 50 13.58 -3.52 19.99
N ILE A 51 13.34 -4.71 19.44
CA ILE A 51 12.02 -5.37 19.54
C ILE A 51 11.64 -5.66 21.00
N GLU A 52 12.58 -6.02 21.85
CA GLU A 52 12.34 -6.24 23.27
C GLU A 52 12.00 -4.94 24.00
N GLN A 53 12.57 -3.82 23.56
CA GLN A 53 12.23 -2.51 24.11
C GLN A 53 10.79 -2.11 23.68
N ILE A 54 10.40 -2.35 22.42
CA ILE A 54 9.02 -2.15 21.97
C ILE A 54 8.06 -2.99 22.80
N LYS A 55 8.38 -4.25 23.01
CA LYS A 55 7.58 -5.15 23.85
C LYS A 55 7.43 -4.62 25.26
N THR A 56 8.54 -4.23 25.90
CA THR A 56 8.53 -3.64 27.26
C THR A 56 7.66 -2.38 27.33
N GLU A 57 7.74 -1.50 26.33
CA GLU A 57 6.89 -0.29 26.31
C GLU A 57 5.39 -0.64 26.17
N ILE A 58 5.05 -1.62 25.34
CA ILE A 58 3.65 -2.07 25.17
C ILE A 58 3.15 -2.72 26.45
N GLU A 59 3.97 -3.54 27.12
CA GLU A 59 3.60 -4.26 28.35
C GLU A 59 3.34 -3.33 29.55
N LYS A 60 3.71 -2.06 29.47
CA LYS A 60 3.29 -1.05 30.47
C LYS A 60 1.79 -0.75 30.46
N THR A 61 1.11 -1.00 29.35
CA THR A 61 -0.30 -0.63 29.18
C THR A 61 -1.22 -1.78 28.77
N GLN A 62 -0.68 -2.83 28.15
CA GLN A 62 -1.45 -3.97 27.66
C GLN A 62 -0.58 -5.21 27.45
N ASN A 63 -1.21 -6.38 27.33
CA ASN A 63 -0.49 -7.63 27.05
C ASN A 63 0.10 -7.61 25.63
N TYR A 64 1.41 -7.83 25.49
CA TYR A 64 2.10 -7.76 24.18
C TYR A 64 1.60 -8.81 23.18
N LYS A 65 1.29 -10.03 23.63
CA LYS A 65 0.78 -11.09 22.74
C LYS A 65 -0.56 -10.68 22.16
N GLU A 66 -1.46 -10.17 22.99
CA GLU A 66 -2.77 -9.69 22.57
C GLU A 66 -2.65 -8.50 21.63
N PHE A 67 -1.81 -7.51 21.97
CA PHE A 67 -1.50 -6.38 21.09
C PHE A 67 -1.03 -6.85 19.71
N ARG A 68 -0.09 -7.79 19.65
CA ARG A 68 0.47 -8.32 18.42
C ARG A 68 -0.61 -9.03 17.58
N GLU A 69 -1.46 -9.83 18.19
CA GLU A 69 -2.57 -10.51 17.51
C GLU A 69 -3.59 -9.51 16.92
N ILE A 70 -3.93 -8.47 17.68
CA ILE A 70 -4.82 -7.40 17.21
C ILE A 70 -4.18 -6.64 16.04
N TYR A 71 -2.90 -6.27 16.16
CA TYR A 71 -2.18 -5.56 15.09
C TYR A 71 -2.13 -6.39 13.80
N LEU A 72 -1.77 -7.67 13.89
CA LEU A 72 -1.75 -8.56 12.73
C LEU A 72 -3.14 -8.69 12.11
N ARG A 73 -4.18 -8.94 12.92
CA ARG A 73 -5.56 -9.07 12.43
C ARG A 73 -6.03 -7.80 11.72
N LYS A 74 -5.77 -6.61 12.26
CA LYS A 74 -6.08 -5.34 11.62
C LYS A 74 -5.32 -5.16 10.30
N SER A 75 -4.06 -5.57 10.24
CA SER A 75 -3.21 -5.45 9.04
C SER A 75 -3.70 -6.31 7.87
N TYR A 76 -4.38 -7.41 8.14
CA TYR A 76 -4.97 -8.29 7.11
C TYR A 76 -6.41 -7.94 6.73
N THR A 77 -6.87 -6.75 7.07
CA THR A 77 -8.16 -6.24 6.59
C THR A 77 -8.06 -5.76 5.14
N ILE A 78 -9.20 -5.61 4.50
CA ILE A 78 -9.29 -5.16 3.10
C ILE A 78 -8.60 -3.81 2.86
N GLY A 79 -8.65 -2.90 3.85
CA GLY A 79 -7.94 -1.62 3.81
C GLY A 79 -6.41 -1.77 3.79
N GLY A 80 -5.90 -2.92 4.24
CA GLY A 80 -4.48 -3.27 4.17
C GLY A 80 -4.05 -3.95 2.88
N CYS A 81 -4.96 -4.14 1.91
CA CYS A 81 -4.70 -4.85 0.66
C CYS A 81 -4.86 -3.94 -0.56
N MET A 82 -4.12 -4.26 -1.61
CA MET A 82 -4.20 -3.62 -2.90
C MET A 82 -3.95 -4.63 -4.01
N ILE A 83 -4.43 -4.35 -5.23
CA ILE A 83 -4.12 -5.16 -6.41
C ILE A 83 -3.09 -4.45 -7.28
N PHE A 84 -2.18 -5.25 -7.83
CA PHE A 84 -1.21 -4.81 -8.85
C PHE A 84 -1.16 -5.85 -9.97
N PRO A 85 -0.69 -5.46 -11.17
CA PRO A 85 -0.47 -6.42 -12.24
C PRO A 85 0.46 -7.54 -11.78
N LYS A 86 0.04 -8.78 -12.03
CA LYS A 86 0.87 -9.97 -11.82
C LYS A 86 1.79 -10.10 -13.03
N THR A 87 3.05 -9.81 -12.82
CA THR A 87 4.09 -9.85 -13.83
C THR A 87 5.26 -10.71 -13.34
N ASN A 88 6.27 -10.96 -14.18
CA ASN A 88 7.48 -11.63 -13.73
C ASN A 88 8.18 -10.80 -12.62
N ARG A 89 9.01 -11.46 -11.83
CA ARG A 89 9.66 -10.88 -10.64
C ARG A 89 10.41 -9.57 -10.92
N GLU A 90 11.03 -9.44 -12.08
CA GLU A 90 11.90 -8.31 -12.43
C GLU A 90 11.13 -7.00 -12.64
N ILE A 91 9.87 -7.10 -13.09
CA ILE A 91 9.01 -5.97 -13.36
C ILE A 91 7.79 -5.91 -12.44
N SER A 92 7.64 -6.87 -11.52
CA SER A 92 6.54 -6.90 -10.56
C SER A 92 6.67 -5.77 -9.55
N ILE A 93 5.65 -4.91 -9.48
CA ILE A 93 5.58 -3.83 -8.49
C ILE A 93 5.64 -4.41 -7.07
N ASN A 94 4.89 -5.48 -6.80
CA ASN A 94 4.88 -6.14 -5.50
C ASN A 94 6.25 -6.69 -5.10
N CYS A 95 6.93 -7.37 -6.01
CA CYS A 95 8.27 -7.90 -5.73
C CYS A 95 9.28 -6.76 -5.53
N GLN A 96 9.29 -5.78 -6.42
CA GLN A 96 10.29 -4.71 -6.40
C GLN A 96 10.14 -3.81 -5.17
N ARG A 97 8.92 -3.43 -4.76
CA ARG A 97 8.72 -2.65 -3.54
C ARG A 97 9.11 -3.43 -2.27
N GLY A 98 8.93 -4.74 -2.25
CA GLY A 98 9.29 -5.58 -1.10
C GLY A 98 10.79 -5.82 -0.93
N ILE A 99 11.54 -5.95 -2.05
CA ILE A 99 12.98 -6.22 -2.02
C ILE A 99 13.85 -4.96 -2.05
N ASN A 100 13.34 -3.83 -2.56
CA ASN A 100 14.11 -2.60 -2.68
C ASN A 100 14.40 -2.02 -1.29
N ARG A 101 15.69 -1.96 -0.95
CA ARG A 101 16.16 -1.51 0.36
C ARG A 101 15.86 -0.04 0.67
N LEU A 102 15.62 0.78 -0.35
CA LEU A 102 15.43 2.24 -0.22
C LEU A 102 13.98 2.62 0.11
N ILE A 103 13.04 1.70 -0.13
CA ILE A 103 11.64 1.87 0.23
C ILE A 103 11.13 0.75 1.15
N LYS A 104 11.80 -0.38 1.17
CA LYS A 104 11.65 -1.55 2.03
C LYS A 104 10.23 -1.79 2.55
N ASP A 105 9.31 -2.04 1.64
CA ASP A 105 7.92 -2.37 1.97
C ASP A 105 7.14 -1.24 2.71
N ARG A 106 7.63 -0.03 2.64
CA ARG A 106 6.87 1.14 3.06
C ARG A 106 5.98 1.60 1.92
N PHE A 107 4.68 1.39 2.09
CA PHE A 107 3.72 1.72 1.05
C PHE A 107 3.59 3.23 0.80
N ASP A 108 3.76 4.05 1.80
CA ASP A 108 3.82 5.51 1.67
C ASP A 108 4.96 5.95 0.73
N LEU A 109 6.14 5.33 0.84
CA LEU A 109 7.25 5.58 -0.09
C LEU A 109 7.01 4.97 -1.48
N THR A 110 6.32 3.83 -1.56
CA THR A 110 5.85 3.27 -2.83
C THR A 110 4.90 4.25 -3.53
N LEU A 111 3.97 4.85 -2.78
CA LEU A 111 3.03 5.84 -3.30
C LEU A 111 3.74 7.12 -3.77
N GLU A 112 4.81 7.54 -3.08
CA GLU A 112 5.66 8.65 -3.56
C GLU A 112 6.33 8.33 -4.89
N CYS A 113 6.86 7.10 -5.07
CA CYS A 113 7.40 6.68 -6.36
C CYS A 113 6.33 6.74 -7.47
N ILE A 114 5.09 6.31 -7.17
CA ILE A 114 3.97 6.38 -8.11
C ILE A 114 3.58 7.84 -8.41
N ARG A 115 3.56 8.72 -7.42
CA ARG A 115 3.32 10.15 -7.62
C ARG A 115 4.36 10.77 -8.56
N ARG A 116 5.64 10.48 -8.33
CA ARG A 116 6.73 10.93 -9.20
C ARG A 116 6.61 10.39 -10.62
N TYR A 117 6.23 9.12 -10.77
CA TYR A 117 5.97 8.52 -12.08
C TYR A 117 4.95 9.33 -12.89
N TYR A 118 3.80 9.70 -12.31
CA TYR A 118 2.80 10.53 -12.99
C TYR A 118 3.32 11.94 -13.32
N ASN A 119 4.23 12.46 -12.50
CA ASN A 119 4.92 13.74 -12.77
C ASN A 119 6.12 13.60 -13.73
N LYS A 120 6.32 12.42 -14.36
CA LYS A 120 7.44 12.12 -15.26
C LYS A 120 8.82 12.20 -14.60
N ASP A 121 8.88 12.15 -13.27
CA ASP A 121 10.11 12.00 -12.50
C ASP A 121 10.35 10.51 -12.24
N PHE A 122 11.27 9.93 -12.98
CA PHE A 122 11.62 8.51 -12.90
C PHE A 122 12.87 8.24 -12.06
N ASP A 123 13.51 9.27 -11.53
CA ASP A 123 14.65 9.14 -10.62
C ASP A 123 14.17 8.78 -9.21
N ASN A 124 13.72 7.54 -9.09
CA ASN A 124 13.20 6.99 -7.84
C ASN A 124 13.34 5.46 -7.84
N PRO A 125 13.25 4.80 -6.66
CA PRO A 125 13.50 3.37 -6.49
C PRO A 125 12.66 2.42 -7.36
N LEU A 126 11.49 2.85 -7.83
CA LEU A 126 10.59 2.07 -8.68
C LEU A 126 10.46 2.61 -10.10
N GLY A 127 11.15 3.68 -10.47
CA GLY A 127 10.94 4.39 -11.73
C GLY A 127 10.93 3.47 -12.96
N GLU A 128 11.91 2.58 -13.11
CA GLU A 128 11.96 1.62 -14.21
C GLU A 128 10.86 0.55 -14.12
N THR A 129 10.54 0.08 -12.92
CA THR A 129 9.43 -0.86 -12.71
C THR A 129 8.10 -0.25 -13.12
N LEU A 130 7.84 1.00 -12.73
CA LEU A 130 6.60 1.70 -13.03
C LEU A 130 6.47 1.97 -14.54
N LYS A 131 7.55 2.34 -15.23
CA LYS A 131 7.57 2.47 -16.70
C LYS A 131 7.16 1.18 -17.41
N LYS A 132 7.69 0.04 -16.96
CA LYS A 132 7.36 -1.28 -17.52
C LYS A 132 5.90 -1.71 -17.27
N ASN A 133 5.23 -1.06 -16.32
CA ASN A 133 3.80 -1.25 -16.00
C ASN A 133 2.94 -0.06 -16.46
N ALA A 134 3.39 0.74 -17.43
CA ALA A 134 2.70 1.96 -17.89
C ALA A 134 1.24 1.71 -18.27
N ASN A 135 0.93 0.58 -18.93
CA ASN A 135 -0.44 0.24 -19.32
C ASN A 135 -1.39 0.16 -18.11
N PHE A 136 -0.91 -0.35 -16.98
CA PHE A 136 -1.69 -0.36 -15.74
C PHE A 136 -1.93 1.05 -15.20
N PHE A 137 -0.90 1.89 -15.14
CA PHE A 137 -1.03 3.26 -14.60
C PHE A 137 -1.88 4.16 -15.51
N ASN A 138 -1.86 3.94 -16.81
CA ASN A 138 -2.69 4.67 -17.78
C ASN A 138 -4.20 4.46 -17.55
N LEU A 139 -4.63 3.39 -16.90
CA LEU A 139 -6.03 3.16 -16.54
C LEU A 139 -6.60 4.26 -15.63
N PHE A 140 -5.75 4.93 -14.87
CA PHE A 140 -6.15 5.92 -13.87
C PHE A 140 -5.98 7.37 -14.33
N ILE A 141 -5.48 7.59 -15.55
CA ILE A 141 -5.24 8.89 -16.19
C ILE A 141 -4.12 9.67 -15.52
N ASP A 142 -4.25 9.96 -14.21
CA ASP A 142 -3.30 10.74 -13.42
C ASP A 142 -3.16 10.19 -11.99
N PHE A 143 -2.29 10.82 -11.20
CA PHE A 143 -2.07 10.43 -9.81
C PHE A 143 -3.32 10.58 -8.94
N LYS A 144 -4.12 11.62 -9.16
CA LYS A 144 -5.39 11.83 -8.45
C LYS A 144 -6.38 10.71 -8.74
N GLY A 145 -6.51 10.32 -10.01
CA GLY A 145 -7.34 9.18 -10.43
C GLY A 145 -6.90 7.88 -9.78
N PHE A 146 -5.59 7.61 -9.73
CA PHE A 146 -5.03 6.45 -9.02
C PHE A 146 -5.35 6.46 -7.52
N VAL A 147 -5.10 7.57 -6.83
CA VAL A 147 -5.38 7.72 -5.39
C VAL A 147 -6.87 7.53 -5.09
N ASN A 148 -7.75 8.15 -5.89
CA ASN A 148 -9.20 8.05 -5.71
C ASN A 148 -9.72 6.65 -6.00
N PHE A 149 -9.23 6.01 -7.05
CA PHE A 149 -9.61 4.64 -7.38
C PHE A 149 -9.27 3.68 -6.25
N PHE A 150 -8.06 3.74 -5.70
CA PHE A 150 -7.61 2.86 -4.63
C PHE A 150 -7.92 3.36 -3.21
N LEU A 151 -8.66 4.48 -3.07
CA LEU A 151 -9.08 5.03 -1.78
C LEU A 151 -7.89 5.34 -0.85
N LEU A 152 -6.89 6.03 -1.39
CA LEU A 152 -5.64 6.35 -0.71
C LEU A 152 -5.55 7.82 -0.25
N GLN A 153 -6.69 8.53 -0.19
CA GLN A 153 -6.74 9.97 0.10
C GLN A 153 -6.11 10.35 1.44
N ASP A 154 -6.10 9.40 2.40
CA ASP A 154 -5.49 9.65 3.72
C ASP A 154 -3.95 9.72 3.66
N LEU A 155 -3.34 9.20 2.58
CA LEU A 155 -1.89 9.24 2.35
C LEU A 155 -1.42 10.43 1.53
N VAL A 156 -2.30 11.33 1.13
CA VAL A 156 -1.93 12.51 0.34
C VAL A 156 -2.40 13.78 1.01
N ILE A 157 -1.71 14.90 0.74
CA ILE A 157 -2.24 16.20 1.09
C ILE A 157 -3.37 16.59 0.12
N GLU A 158 -4.15 17.60 0.47
CA GLU A 158 -5.41 17.93 -0.20
C GLU A 158 -5.28 18.17 -1.72
N ASP A 159 -4.18 18.77 -2.15
CA ASP A 159 -3.91 19.06 -3.57
C ASP A 159 -3.16 17.94 -4.31
N TYR A 160 -2.91 16.80 -3.66
CA TYR A 160 -2.17 15.64 -4.19
C TYR A 160 -0.68 15.92 -4.54
N SER A 161 -0.13 17.05 -4.11
CA SER A 161 1.26 17.44 -4.43
C SER A 161 2.30 16.70 -3.59
N ALA A 162 1.92 16.12 -2.46
CA ALA A 162 2.82 15.40 -1.56
C ALA A 162 2.15 14.21 -0.85
N ILE A 163 2.99 13.29 -0.35
CA ILE A 163 2.57 12.12 0.43
C ILE A 163 2.72 12.40 1.93
N LYS A 164 1.73 11.98 2.70
CA LYS A 164 1.80 11.90 4.16
C LYS A 164 2.53 10.62 4.54
N LEU A 165 3.74 10.75 5.06
CA LEU A 165 4.58 9.62 5.39
C LEU A 165 4.20 9.01 6.74
N PHE A 166 4.22 7.67 6.82
CA PHE A 166 4.06 6.95 8.09
C PHE A 166 5.18 7.26 9.08
N LEU A 167 6.39 7.47 8.56
CA LEU A 167 7.56 7.91 9.30
C LEU A 167 8.34 8.88 8.41
N GLN A 168 8.78 10.00 8.97
CA GLN A 168 9.57 10.98 8.25
C GLN A 168 10.78 10.33 7.58
N ASN A 169 10.97 10.69 6.32
CA ASN A 169 12.10 10.26 5.50
C ASN A 169 12.51 11.41 4.60
N ASP A 170 13.79 11.50 4.28
CA ASP A 170 14.18 12.34 3.17
C ASP A 170 13.79 11.61 1.87
N LEU A 171 13.10 12.28 0.99
CA LEU A 171 12.64 11.69 -0.27
C LEU A 171 13.74 11.64 -1.33
N THR A 172 15.01 11.69 -0.92
CA THR A 172 16.17 11.40 -1.78
C THR A 172 16.44 9.91 -1.91
N PHE A 173 15.74 9.08 -1.09
CA PHE A 173 15.89 7.63 -1.06
C PHE A 173 17.34 7.15 -0.81
N THR A 174 18.10 7.89 0.00
CA THR A 174 19.49 7.55 0.32
C THR A 174 19.64 6.80 1.64
N LYS A 175 18.63 6.89 2.52
CA LYS A 175 18.66 6.30 3.87
C LYS A 175 17.76 5.07 3.98
N ASP A 176 18.04 4.26 4.99
CA ASP A 176 17.17 3.13 5.35
C ASP A 176 15.79 3.67 5.80
N PRO A 177 14.70 3.26 5.15
CA PRO A 177 13.37 3.83 5.40
C PRO A 177 12.65 3.23 6.61
N ARG A 178 13.23 2.24 7.26
CA ARG A 178 12.59 1.56 8.40
C ARG A 178 12.75 2.34 9.69
N PRO A 179 11.89 2.13 10.69
CA PRO A 179 12.13 2.61 12.04
C PRO A 179 13.52 2.21 12.54
N GLN A 180 14.27 3.15 13.08
CA GLN A 180 15.65 2.94 13.56
C GLN A 180 15.72 2.90 15.09
N VAL A 181 14.71 3.46 15.78
CA VAL A 181 14.58 3.48 17.23
C VAL A 181 13.14 3.19 17.63
N VAL A 182 12.94 2.90 18.92
CA VAL A 182 11.61 2.57 19.48
C VAL A 182 10.58 3.67 19.22
N ALA A 183 10.96 4.94 19.40
CA ALA A 183 10.08 6.07 19.15
C ALA A 183 9.58 6.13 17.69
N ASP A 184 10.50 5.91 16.73
CA ASP A 184 10.15 5.86 15.30
C ASP A 184 9.14 4.76 15.01
N TRP A 185 9.29 3.60 15.65
CA TRP A 185 8.38 2.49 15.48
C TRP A 185 6.96 2.85 15.94
N PHE A 186 6.82 3.53 17.09
CA PHE A 186 5.50 3.95 17.57
C PHE A 186 4.86 5.01 16.68
N VAL A 187 5.65 5.96 16.14
CA VAL A 187 5.16 6.95 15.16
C VAL A 187 4.68 6.23 13.90
N PHE A 188 5.50 5.35 13.34
CA PHE A 188 5.16 4.53 12.18
C PHE A 188 3.89 3.72 12.40
N TYR A 189 3.81 2.99 13.52
CA TYR A 189 2.65 2.18 13.91
C TYR A 189 1.38 3.01 13.97
N LYS A 190 1.41 4.13 14.69
CA LYS A 190 0.25 5.02 14.85
C LYS A 190 -0.27 5.50 13.50
N ASN A 191 0.59 6.07 12.68
CA ASN A 191 0.20 6.66 11.39
C ASN A 191 -0.29 5.59 10.42
N GLN A 192 0.30 4.41 10.43
CA GLN A 192 -0.12 3.29 9.60
C GLN A 192 -1.50 2.75 10.03
N MET A 193 -1.75 2.65 11.34
CA MET A 193 -3.05 2.20 11.85
C MET A 193 -4.16 3.20 11.59
N GLU A 194 -3.88 4.48 11.73
CA GLU A 194 -4.84 5.55 11.39
C GLU A 194 -5.22 5.49 9.91
N PHE A 195 -4.24 5.40 9.02
CA PHE A 195 -4.49 5.20 7.59
C PHE A 195 -5.37 3.97 7.31
N LEU A 196 -5.03 2.83 7.93
CA LEU A 196 -5.72 1.57 7.72
C LEU A 196 -7.18 1.64 8.17
N GLU A 197 -7.45 2.25 9.33
CA GLU A 197 -8.78 2.42 9.87
C GLU A 197 -9.62 3.36 9.01
N ASN A 198 -9.08 4.51 8.62
CA ASN A 198 -9.73 5.47 7.74
C ASN A 198 -10.06 4.85 6.38
N ARG A 199 -9.14 4.10 5.80
CA ARG A 199 -9.36 3.43 4.52
C ARG A 199 -10.42 2.32 4.63
N ASN A 200 -10.40 1.50 5.70
CA ASN A 200 -11.45 0.51 5.94
C ASN A 200 -12.84 1.15 6.06
N ASN A 201 -12.95 2.26 6.79
CA ASN A 201 -14.20 3.01 6.95
C ASN A 201 -14.70 3.58 5.61
N ARG A 202 -13.79 4.08 4.77
CA ARG A 202 -14.10 4.57 3.42
C ARG A 202 -14.60 3.45 2.51
N ILE A 203 -13.95 2.30 2.55
CA ILE A 203 -14.37 1.10 1.81
C ILE A 203 -15.76 0.63 2.25
N ALA A 204 -16.01 0.62 3.56
CA ALA A 204 -17.32 0.22 4.10
C ALA A 204 -18.44 1.14 3.63
N LYS A 205 -18.22 2.47 3.63
CA LYS A 205 -19.20 3.45 3.14
C LYS A 205 -19.53 3.24 1.67
N ILE A 206 -18.53 3.07 0.80
CA ILE A 206 -18.76 2.82 -0.63
C ILE A 206 -19.64 1.58 -0.86
N ARG A 207 -19.45 0.53 -0.08
CA ARG A 207 -20.26 -0.69 -0.19
C ARG A 207 -21.72 -0.51 0.22
N LEU A 208 -22.00 0.45 1.09
CA LEU A 208 -23.36 0.72 1.59
C LEU A 208 -24.11 1.72 0.68
N ASP A 209 -23.38 2.65 0.06
CA ASP A 209 -23.98 3.75 -0.70
C ASP A 209 -24.13 3.45 -2.20
N ASP A 210 -23.52 2.37 -2.71
CA ASP A 210 -23.44 2.10 -4.13
C ASP A 210 -24.43 1.04 -4.62
N GLU A 211 -25.66 1.45 -4.93
CA GLU A 211 -26.52 0.68 -5.83
C GLU A 211 -25.91 0.46 -7.24
N ASN A 212 -24.82 1.15 -7.55
CA ASN A 212 -24.03 1.02 -8.79
C ASN A 212 -23.01 -0.15 -8.77
N TYR A 213 -22.86 -0.88 -7.66
CA TYR A 213 -22.13 -2.15 -7.59
C TYR A 213 -22.99 -3.37 -7.93
N ILE A 214 -24.30 -3.18 -8.01
CA ILE A 214 -25.24 -4.17 -8.52
C ILE A 214 -25.61 -3.71 -9.92
N LYS A 215 -25.41 -4.58 -10.91
CA LYS A 215 -25.77 -4.34 -12.32
C LYS A 215 -27.13 -3.73 -12.46
#